data_8a27a90b0521e10ae249bb922e14ec67
#
_entry.id   8a27a90b0521e10ae249bb922e14ec67
#
_cell.length_a   1.000
_cell.length_b   1.000
_cell.length_c   1.000
_cell.angle_alpha   90.00
_cell.angle_beta   90.00
_cell.angle_gamma   90.00
#
_symmetry.space_group_name_H-M   'P 1'
#
loop_
_entity.id
_entity.type
_entity.pdbx_description
1 polymer ?
#
loop_
_entity_poly.entity_id
_entity_poly.type
_entity_poly.pdbx_seq_one_letter_code
_entity_poly.pdbx_strand_id
1 'polypeptide(L)'
;MPTTEKSPEFYKHYPALFHTYFPTISAETLHLLCKAGYTYYNAVLCLDALVDEGDTKALVEMLALQEETIKILTSIYGYKSPFWELWQQRKAEYFKAIQTEKRLLTTPEVSFEQYSSLADDKSAFGKIAIDSLWVQSNSQNKAMYEKLLLSHRYFSVGFQLYDDVKDFARDVRCGQFNWAVYQLQQKVDFAGEQHEPNTLHKYLFVKGVGQDLLKEAIVQFEKAKAVVAELNIPSGWLQTIEQMITTIQSYLETTEGYLAVLKTTLALKKERNTAPFFNFSAVKEESIHKG
;
A
#
# COMPACT_ATOMS: atom_id res chain seq x y z
N MET A 1 4.75 4.08 -21.69
CA MET A 1 3.74 3.03 -21.42
C MET A 1 3.73 2.85 -19.92
N PRO A 2 2.61 3.01 -19.22
CA PRO A 2 2.55 2.69 -17.81
C PRO A 2 2.77 1.18 -17.70
N THR A 3 3.79 0.78 -16.96
CA THR A 3 3.93 -0.60 -16.50
C THR A 3 2.75 -0.86 -15.58
N THR A 4 1.74 -1.56 -16.07
CA THR A 4 0.68 -2.11 -15.24
C THR A 4 1.36 -3.06 -14.26
N GLU A 5 1.73 -2.56 -13.07
CA GLU A 5 2.07 -3.45 -11.97
C GLU A 5 0.85 -4.36 -11.78
N LYS A 6 1.08 -5.66 -11.91
CA LYS A 6 0.00 -6.63 -11.71
C LYS A 6 -0.49 -6.50 -10.29
N SER A 7 -1.79 -6.23 -10.13
CA SER A 7 -2.44 -6.27 -8.82
C SER A 7 -2.03 -7.52 -8.05
N PRO A 8 -1.83 -7.42 -6.73
CA PRO A 8 -1.45 -8.58 -5.93
C PRO A 8 -2.40 -9.76 -6.18
N GLU A 9 -1.84 -10.94 -6.40
CA GLU A 9 -2.59 -12.15 -6.77
C GLU A 9 -3.67 -12.52 -5.73
N PHE A 10 -3.48 -12.17 -4.47
CA PHE A 10 -4.43 -12.49 -3.40
C PHE A 10 -5.82 -11.84 -3.60
N TYR A 11 -5.93 -10.74 -4.33
CA TYR A 11 -7.24 -10.13 -4.62
C TYR A 11 -8.17 -11.02 -5.45
N LYS A 12 -7.61 -11.95 -6.26
CA LYS A 12 -8.43 -12.90 -7.04
C LYS A 12 -9.23 -13.86 -6.18
N HIS A 13 -8.75 -14.13 -4.95
CA HIS A 13 -9.33 -15.12 -4.05
C HIS A 13 -9.52 -14.56 -2.64
N TYR A 14 -9.78 -13.25 -2.53
CA TYR A 14 -9.77 -12.56 -1.24
C TYR A 14 -10.69 -13.20 -0.18
N PRO A 15 -11.96 -13.59 -0.47
CA PRO A 15 -12.78 -14.32 0.49
C PRO A 15 -12.19 -15.66 0.94
N ALA A 16 -11.44 -16.35 0.09
CA ALA A 16 -10.83 -17.64 0.45
C ALA A 16 -9.74 -17.50 1.53
N LEU A 17 -9.13 -16.33 1.67
CA LEU A 17 -8.14 -16.08 2.73
C LEU A 17 -8.75 -16.23 4.14
N PHE A 18 -10.05 -15.97 4.27
CA PHE A 18 -10.78 -16.00 5.54
C PHE A 18 -11.64 -17.26 5.71
N HIS A 19 -11.76 -18.11 4.69
CA HIS A 19 -12.71 -19.23 4.69
C HIS A 19 -12.53 -20.21 5.86
N THR A 20 -11.30 -20.46 6.30
CA THR A 20 -11.03 -21.37 7.42
C THR A 20 -11.66 -20.92 8.75
N TYR A 21 -11.97 -19.64 8.89
CA TYR A 21 -12.72 -19.09 10.04
C TYR A 21 -14.23 -19.36 9.94
N PHE A 22 -14.72 -19.75 8.76
CA PHE A 22 -16.15 -19.96 8.45
C PHE A 22 -16.35 -21.32 7.78
N PRO A 23 -16.03 -22.44 8.45
CA PRO A 23 -15.95 -23.76 7.82
C PRO A 23 -17.29 -24.34 7.35
N THR A 24 -18.40 -23.72 7.73
CA THR A 24 -19.76 -24.15 7.32
C THR A 24 -20.13 -23.71 5.89
N ILE A 25 -19.32 -22.86 5.28
CA ILE A 25 -19.59 -22.32 3.94
C ILE A 25 -19.14 -23.33 2.89
N SER A 26 -20.04 -23.68 1.95
CA SER A 26 -19.74 -24.63 0.90
C SER A 26 -18.69 -24.11 -0.10
N ALA A 27 -17.96 -25.02 -0.72
CA ALA A 27 -16.99 -24.67 -1.76
C ALA A 27 -17.63 -23.93 -2.95
N GLU A 28 -18.87 -24.26 -3.30
CA GLU A 28 -19.62 -23.60 -4.36
C GLU A 28 -19.93 -22.13 -4.00
N THR A 29 -20.44 -21.89 -2.78
CA THR A 29 -20.69 -20.52 -2.28
C THR A 29 -19.40 -19.72 -2.20
N LEU A 30 -18.32 -20.32 -1.70
CA LEU A 30 -17.00 -19.68 -1.65
C LEU A 30 -16.50 -19.29 -3.04
N HIS A 31 -16.66 -20.17 -4.03
CA HIS A 31 -16.27 -19.87 -5.41
C HIS A 31 -17.04 -18.66 -5.97
N LEU A 32 -18.36 -18.60 -5.73
CA LEU A 32 -19.17 -17.45 -6.15
C LEU A 32 -18.76 -16.16 -5.43
N LEU A 33 -18.45 -16.22 -4.12
CA LEU A 33 -17.95 -15.08 -3.37
C LEU A 33 -16.59 -14.58 -3.89
N CYS A 34 -15.69 -15.49 -4.24
CA CYS A 34 -14.40 -15.13 -4.86
C CYS A 34 -14.62 -14.46 -6.23
N LYS A 35 -15.51 -15.01 -7.05
CA LYS A 35 -15.87 -14.41 -8.34
C LYS A 35 -16.44 -13.01 -8.15
N ALA A 36 -17.42 -12.84 -7.27
CA ALA A 36 -18.04 -11.55 -6.99
C ALA A 36 -17.01 -10.53 -6.46
N GLY A 37 -16.16 -10.95 -5.51
CA GLY A 37 -15.11 -10.11 -4.94
C GLY A 37 -14.10 -9.63 -5.98
N TYR A 38 -13.64 -10.52 -6.86
CA TYR A 38 -12.70 -10.16 -7.92
C TYR A 38 -13.33 -9.26 -8.99
N THR A 39 -14.58 -9.53 -9.38
CA THR A 39 -15.35 -8.68 -10.31
C THR A 39 -15.52 -7.27 -9.72
N TYR A 40 -15.83 -7.18 -8.43
CA TYR A 40 -16.00 -5.89 -7.76
C TYR A 40 -14.67 -5.15 -7.59
N TYR A 41 -13.59 -5.87 -7.28
CA TYR A 41 -12.25 -5.28 -7.22
C TYR A 41 -11.87 -4.60 -8.56
N ASN A 42 -12.12 -5.26 -9.69
CA ASN A 42 -11.89 -4.64 -11.00
C ASN A 42 -12.81 -3.43 -11.24
N ALA A 43 -14.05 -3.43 -10.74
CA ALA A 43 -14.92 -2.25 -10.80
C ALA A 43 -14.36 -1.08 -10.00
N VAL A 44 -13.73 -1.34 -8.85
CA VAL A 44 -13.05 -0.30 -8.02
C VAL A 44 -11.84 0.25 -8.75
N LEU A 45 -11.03 -0.57 -9.41
CA LEU A 45 -9.90 -0.08 -10.22
C LEU A 45 -10.36 0.84 -11.36
N CYS A 46 -11.49 0.52 -12.01
CA CYS A 46 -12.10 1.41 -13.01
C CYS A 46 -12.61 2.71 -12.39
N LEU A 47 -13.15 2.65 -11.16
CA LEU A 47 -13.60 3.84 -10.43
C LEU A 47 -12.41 4.74 -10.05
N ASP A 48 -11.31 4.17 -9.59
CA ASP A 48 -10.08 4.90 -9.27
C ASP A 48 -9.52 5.59 -10.52
N ALA A 49 -9.44 4.90 -11.66
CA ALA A 49 -9.02 5.50 -12.94
C ALA A 49 -9.95 6.66 -13.36
N LEU A 50 -11.27 6.52 -13.13
CA LEU A 50 -12.23 7.61 -13.41
C LEU A 50 -12.02 8.81 -12.49
N VAL A 51 -11.80 8.59 -11.19
CA VAL A 51 -11.71 9.66 -10.17
C VAL A 51 -10.35 10.37 -10.22
N ASP A 52 -9.27 9.61 -10.40
CA ASP A 52 -7.90 10.10 -10.29
C ASP A 52 -7.33 10.58 -11.63
N GLU A 53 -7.67 9.88 -12.72
CA GLU A 53 -7.12 10.15 -14.05
C GLU A 53 -8.14 10.80 -15.00
N GLY A 54 -9.43 10.85 -14.62
CA GLY A 54 -10.52 11.36 -15.46
C GLY A 54 -10.84 10.43 -16.65
N ASP A 55 -10.46 9.14 -16.59
CA ASP A 55 -10.72 8.18 -17.68
C ASP A 55 -12.20 7.78 -17.74
N THR A 56 -12.97 8.55 -18.51
CA THR A 56 -14.41 8.30 -18.70
C THR A 56 -14.71 7.01 -19.46
N LYS A 57 -13.73 6.39 -20.15
CA LYS A 57 -13.93 5.11 -20.83
C LYS A 57 -14.11 3.97 -19.84
N ALA A 58 -13.46 4.09 -18.66
CA ALA A 58 -13.60 3.12 -17.57
C ALA A 58 -15.02 3.06 -16.99
N LEU A 59 -15.87 4.09 -17.19
CA LEU A 59 -17.21 4.18 -16.62
C LEU A 59 -18.13 3.02 -17.06
N VAL A 60 -18.15 2.70 -18.36
CA VAL A 60 -19.02 1.65 -18.89
C VAL A 60 -18.60 0.28 -18.36
N GLU A 61 -17.29 0.03 -18.32
CA GLU A 61 -16.74 -1.21 -17.79
C GLU A 61 -17.02 -1.33 -16.28
N MET A 62 -16.81 -0.27 -15.52
CA MET A 62 -17.14 -0.21 -14.09
C MET A 62 -18.61 -0.57 -13.82
N LEU A 63 -19.56 0.01 -14.58
CA LEU A 63 -20.97 -0.26 -14.40
C LEU A 63 -21.32 -1.72 -14.72
N ALA A 64 -20.75 -2.29 -15.79
CA ALA A 64 -20.96 -3.69 -16.15
C ALA A 64 -20.42 -4.66 -15.08
N LEU A 65 -19.24 -4.39 -14.54
CA LEU A 65 -18.63 -5.16 -13.46
C LEU A 65 -19.42 -5.06 -12.15
N GLN A 66 -19.95 -3.88 -11.82
CA GLN A 66 -20.83 -3.70 -10.66
C GLN A 66 -22.13 -4.48 -10.82
N GLU A 67 -22.75 -4.42 -12.00
CA GLU A 67 -23.98 -5.15 -12.30
C GLU A 67 -23.76 -6.67 -12.16
N GLU A 68 -22.70 -7.21 -12.72
CA GLU A 68 -22.36 -8.63 -12.59
C GLU A 68 -22.13 -9.02 -11.13
N THR A 69 -21.40 -8.19 -10.36
CA THR A 69 -21.20 -8.40 -8.93
C THR A 69 -22.52 -8.48 -8.17
N ILE A 70 -23.43 -7.52 -8.40
CA ILE A 70 -24.73 -7.48 -7.73
C ILE A 70 -25.59 -8.69 -8.11
N LYS A 71 -25.55 -9.15 -9.37
CA LYS A 71 -26.24 -10.37 -9.80
C LYS A 71 -25.77 -11.60 -9.02
N ILE A 72 -24.45 -11.78 -8.90
CA ILE A 72 -23.87 -12.90 -8.16
C ILE A 72 -24.26 -12.80 -6.68
N LEU A 73 -24.03 -11.65 -6.02
CA LEU A 73 -24.35 -11.47 -4.61
C LEU A 73 -25.85 -11.64 -4.32
N THR A 74 -26.72 -11.18 -5.20
CA THR A 74 -28.17 -11.36 -5.06
C THR A 74 -28.57 -12.84 -5.16
N SER A 75 -27.90 -13.63 -5.99
CA SER A 75 -28.15 -15.09 -6.07
C SER A 75 -27.74 -15.81 -4.77
N ILE A 76 -26.77 -15.28 -4.02
CA ILE A 76 -26.32 -15.87 -2.75
C ILE A 76 -27.21 -15.43 -1.57
N TYR A 77 -27.50 -14.13 -1.49
CA TYR A 77 -28.12 -13.52 -0.30
C TYR A 77 -29.62 -13.23 -0.44
N GLY A 78 -30.12 -13.13 -1.67
CA GLY A 78 -31.47 -12.59 -1.91
C GLY A 78 -31.56 -11.09 -1.53
N TYR A 79 -32.72 -10.49 -1.81
CA TYR A 79 -32.90 -9.03 -1.65
C TYR A 79 -33.08 -8.55 -0.19
N LYS A 80 -33.45 -9.44 0.73
CA LYS A 80 -33.81 -9.10 2.12
C LYS A 80 -32.72 -9.44 3.13
N SER A 81 -31.54 -9.83 2.68
CA SER A 81 -30.45 -10.21 3.56
C SER A 81 -29.86 -9.01 4.30
N PRO A 82 -29.47 -9.16 5.59
CA PRO A 82 -28.72 -8.14 6.32
C PRO A 82 -27.34 -7.84 5.69
N PHE A 83 -26.88 -8.68 4.79
CA PHE A 83 -25.67 -8.43 3.99
C PHE A 83 -25.71 -7.07 3.29
N TRP A 84 -26.87 -6.65 2.79
CA TRP A 84 -26.98 -5.38 2.04
C TRP A 84 -26.80 -4.14 2.91
N GLU A 85 -27.08 -4.21 4.21
CA GLU A 85 -26.78 -3.13 5.16
C GLU A 85 -25.26 -2.96 5.32
N LEU A 86 -24.54 -4.08 5.50
CA LEU A 86 -23.08 -4.08 5.57
C LEU A 86 -22.46 -3.59 4.26
N TRP A 87 -22.97 -4.06 3.12
CA TRP A 87 -22.56 -3.59 1.80
C TRP A 87 -22.67 -2.07 1.66
N GLN A 88 -23.80 -1.47 2.04
CA GLN A 88 -24.01 -0.03 1.99
C GLN A 88 -23.06 0.71 2.95
N GLN A 89 -22.84 0.15 4.14
CA GLN A 89 -21.88 0.71 5.09
C GLN A 89 -20.46 0.76 4.48
N ARG A 90 -19.97 -0.33 3.89
CA ARG A 90 -18.62 -0.35 3.27
C ARG A 90 -18.51 0.61 2.10
N LYS A 91 -19.54 0.74 1.30
CA LYS A 91 -19.58 1.77 0.25
C LYS A 91 -19.49 3.18 0.83
N ALA A 92 -20.21 3.47 1.89
CA ALA A 92 -20.16 4.79 2.55
C ALA A 92 -18.76 5.07 3.13
N GLU A 93 -18.10 4.08 3.76
CA GLU A 93 -16.71 4.18 4.25
C GLU A 93 -15.76 4.56 3.09
N TYR A 94 -15.82 3.85 1.97
CA TYR A 94 -14.98 4.13 0.81
C TYR A 94 -15.22 5.52 0.20
N PHE A 95 -16.48 5.93 0.00
CA PHE A 95 -16.76 7.28 -0.53
C PHE A 95 -16.33 8.39 0.43
N LYS A 96 -16.44 8.15 1.74
CA LYS A 96 -15.88 9.04 2.76
C LYS A 96 -14.35 9.12 2.63
N ALA A 97 -13.66 8.02 2.32
CA ALA A 97 -12.22 8.00 2.10
C ALA A 97 -11.82 8.90 0.94
N ILE A 98 -12.48 8.80 -0.23
CA ILE A 98 -12.23 9.67 -1.40
C ILE A 98 -12.36 11.15 -1.02
N GLN A 99 -13.39 11.52 -0.26
CA GLN A 99 -13.58 12.90 0.18
C GLN A 99 -12.52 13.34 1.18
N THR A 100 -12.14 12.45 2.10
CA THR A 100 -11.11 12.71 3.11
C THR A 100 -9.75 12.89 2.46
N GLU A 101 -9.39 12.05 1.51
CA GLU A 101 -8.12 12.14 0.77
C GLU A 101 -7.96 13.51 0.10
N LYS A 102 -8.98 13.97 -0.62
CA LYS A 102 -8.99 15.31 -1.24
C LYS A 102 -8.84 16.44 -0.21
N ARG A 103 -9.44 16.29 0.96
CA ARG A 103 -9.30 17.28 2.06
C ARG A 103 -7.89 17.28 2.63
N LEU A 104 -7.27 16.11 2.80
CA LEU A 104 -5.92 16.00 3.39
C LEU A 104 -4.85 16.66 2.52
N LEU A 105 -5.04 16.78 1.20
CA LEU A 105 -4.13 17.53 0.31
C LEU A 105 -3.91 18.98 0.73
N THR A 106 -4.91 19.59 1.36
CA THR A 106 -4.87 21.01 1.79
C THR A 106 -4.82 21.18 3.30
N THR A 107 -4.74 20.08 4.06
CA THR A 107 -4.68 20.10 5.51
C THR A 107 -3.24 20.34 5.97
N PRO A 108 -2.94 21.42 6.73
CA PRO A 108 -1.57 21.75 7.12
C PRO A 108 -0.93 20.68 8.04
N GLU A 109 -1.72 20.14 8.95
CA GLU A 109 -1.28 19.12 9.90
C GLU A 109 -2.17 17.90 9.82
N VAL A 110 -1.57 16.77 9.42
CA VAL A 110 -2.24 15.47 9.35
C VAL A 110 -1.64 14.55 10.40
N SER A 111 -2.48 14.00 11.29
CA SER A 111 -2.03 13.01 12.27
C SER A 111 -1.97 11.60 11.65
N PHE A 112 -1.14 10.73 12.26
CA PHE A 112 -1.10 9.32 11.85
C PHE A 112 -2.44 8.60 12.08
N GLU A 113 -3.24 9.04 13.05
CA GLU A 113 -4.59 8.50 13.28
C GLU A 113 -5.55 8.84 12.12
N GLN A 114 -5.51 10.10 11.63
CA GLN A 114 -6.30 10.51 10.46
C GLN A 114 -5.89 9.72 9.21
N TYR A 115 -4.58 9.55 9.00
CA TYR A 115 -4.05 8.71 7.93
C TYR A 115 -4.49 7.24 8.07
N SER A 116 -4.38 6.66 9.26
CA SER A 116 -4.79 5.27 9.52
C SER A 116 -6.29 5.06 9.30
N SER A 117 -7.11 6.05 9.65
CA SER A 117 -8.56 6.01 9.37
C SER A 117 -8.83 6.08 7.86
N LEU A 118 -8.09 6.93 7.13
CA LEU A 118 -8.19 7.01 5.67
C LEU A 118 -7.82 5.66 5.02
N ALA A 119 -6.70 5.05 5.43
CA ALA A 119 -6.24 3.77 4.89
C ALA A 119 -7.25 2.63 5.14
N ASP A 120 -7.86 2.58 6.32
CA ASP A 120 -8.91 1.63 6.67
C ASP A 120 -10.19 1.85 5.84
N ASP A 121 -10.62 3.10 5.68
CA ASP A 121 -11.80 3.47 4.89
C ASP A 121 -11.56 3.22 3.36
N LYS A 122 -10.36 3.48 2.83
CA LYS A 122 -9.98 3.13 1.43
C LYS A 122 -10.07 1.62 1.18
N SER A 123 -9.75 0.81 2.17
CA SER A 123 -9.78 -0.65 2.09
C SER A 123 -11.14 -1.26 2.48
N ALA A 124 -12.19 -0.44 2.62
CA ALA A 124 -13.51 -0.89 3.07
C ALA A 124 -14.09 -2.02 2.22
N PHE A 125 -13.81 -2.04 0.93
CA PHE A 125 -14.27 -3.11 0.05
C PHE A 125 -13.63 -4.48 0.34
N GLY A 126 -12.42 -4.53 0.89
CA GLY A 126 -11.82 -5.76 1.38
C GLY A 126 -12.59 -6.36 2.57
N LYS A 127 -13.17 -5.50 3.42
CA LYS A 127 -14.01 -5.94 4.56
C LYS A 127 -15.27 -6.68 4.11
N ILE A 128 -15.79 -6.41 2.90
CA ILE A 128 -16.95 -7.11 2.33
C ILE A 128 -16.71 -8.62 2.26
N ALA A 129 -15.48 -9.07 2.02
CA ALA A 129 -15.16 -10.49 2.04
C ALA A 129 -15.42 -11.13 3.41
N ILE A 130 -15.06 -10.45 4.49
CA ILE A 130 -15.29 -10.90 5.87
C ILE A 130 -16.79 -10.83 6.20
N ASP A 131 -17.44 -9.70 5.86
CA ASP A 131 -18.88 -9.48 6.06
C ASP A 131 -19.71 -10.57 5.37
N SER A 132 -19.34 -10.90 4.12
CA SER A 132 -20.03 -11.90 3.29
C SER A 132 -19.96 -13.30 3.92
N LEU A 133 -18.78 -13.70 4.36
CA LEU A 133 -18.58 -15.00 5.02
C LEU A 133 -19.31 -15.05 6.37
N TRP A 134 -19.25 -13.97 7.14
CA TRP A 134 -19.92 -13.90 8.43
C TRP A 134 -21.44 -14.04 8.30
N VAL A 135 -22.07 -13.30 7.37
CA VAL A 135 -23.51 -13.43 7.13
C VAL A 135 -23.88 -14.82 6.65
N GLN A 136 -23.09 -15.44 5.74
CA GLN A 136 -23.31 -16.80 5.28
C GLN A 136 -23.17 -17.85 6.38
N SER A 137 -22.38 -17.59 7.41
CA SER A 137 -22.28 -18.43 8.60
C SER A 137 -23.38 -18.19 9.62
N ASN A 138 -24.49 -17.54 9.24
CA ASN A 138 -25.59 -17.11 10.12
C ASN A 138 -25.15 -16.14 11.23
N SER A 139 -24.16 -15.30 10.95
CA SER A 139 -23.64 -14.28 11.87
C SER A 139 -23.17 -14.84 13.23
N GLN A 140 -22.67 -16.08 13.22
CA GLN A 140 -22.11 -16.72 14.40
C GLN A 140 -20.75 -16.14 14.76
N ASN A 141 -20.38 -16.27 16.05
CA ASN A 141 -19.08 -15.84 16.57
C ASN A 141 -18.71 -14.40 16.25
N LYS A 142 -19.48 -13.47 16.78
CA LYS A 142 -19.25 -12.03 16.61
C LYS A 142 -17.86 -11.57 17.05
N ALA A 143 -17.32 -12.16 18.13
CA ALA A 143 -15.98 -11.83 18.62
C ALA A 143 -14.87 -12.16 17.60
N MET A 144 -14.99 -13.30 16.92
CA MET A 144 -14.07 -13.67 15.83
C MET A 144 -14.21 -12.70 14.63
N TYR A 145 -15.43 -12.39 14.24
CA TYR A 145 -15.70 -11.42 13.17
C TYR A 145 -15.07 -10.05 13.46
N GLU A 146 -15.23 -9.53 14.68
CA GLU A 146 -14.63 -8.24 15.10
C GLU A 146 -13.09 -8.29 15.08
N LYS A 147 -12.48 -9.42 15.49
CA LYS A 147 -11.03 -9.64 15.39
C LYS A 147 -10.56 -9.65 13.92
N LEU A 148 -11.29 -10.29 13.03
CA LEU A 148 -10.95 -10.30 11.60
C LEU A 148 -11.01 -8.88 11.01
N LEU A 149 -12.03 -8.10 11.34
CA LEU A 149 -12.10 -6.68 10.92
C LEU A 149 -10.96 -5.84 11.51
N LEU A 150 -10.61 -6.06 12.77
CA LEU A 150 -9.48 -5.36 13.41
C LEU A 150 -8.15 -5.72 12.77
N SER A 151 -7.92 -7.00 12.50
CA SER A 151 -6.73 -7.46 11.76
C SER A 151 -6.67 -6.86 10.36
N HIS A 152 -7.80 -6.83 9.66
CA HIS A 152 -7.91 -6.22 8.33
C HIS A 152 -7.57 -4.72 8.38
N ARG A 153 -8.03 -3.99 9.39
CA ARG A 153 -7.69 -2.58 9.58
C ARG A 153 -6.18 -2.37 9.69
N TYR A 154 -5.48 -3.13 10.55
CA TYR A 154 -4.04 -3.04 10.68
C TYR A 154 -3.32 -3.41 9.38
N PHE A 155 -3.78 -4.46 8.71
CA PHE A 155 -3.26 -4.85 7.40
C PHE A 155 -3.39 -3.71 6.38
N SER A 156 -4.55 -3.07 6.32
CA SER A 156 -4.82 -1.96 5.38
C SER A 156 -3.91 -0.76 5.61
N VAL A 157 -3.65 -0.41 6.87
CA VAL A 157 -2.71 0.66 7.22
C VAL A 157 -1.28 0.30 6.79
N GLY A 158 -0.83 -0.93 7.09
CA GLY A 158 0.49 -1.39 6.66
C GLY A 158 0.63 -1.44 5.14
N PHE A 159 -0.41 -1.90 4.45
CA PHE A 159 -0.44 -1.96 2.99
C PHE A 159 -0.36 -0.57 2.35
N GLN A 160 -1.16 0.39 2.85
CA GLN A 160 -1.14 1.76 2.34
C GLN A 160 0.21 2.46 2.59
N LEU A 161 0.86 2.23 3.75
CA LEU A 161 2.22 2.75 4.01
C LEU A 161 3.24 2.23 3.00
N TYR A 162 3.16 0.94 2.68
CA TYR A 162 4.03 0.32 1.68
C TYR A 162 3.75 0.85 0.27
N ASP A 163 2.48 1.00 -0.09
CA ASP A 163 2.01 1.50 -1.37
C ASP A 163 2.43 2.97 -1.57
N ASP A 164 2.27 3.82 -0.56
CA ASP A 164 2.70 5.22 -0.58
C ASP A 164 4.20 5.39 -0.83
N VAL A 165 5.03 4.46 -0.35
CA VAL A 165 6.48 4.45 -0.63
C VAL A 165 6.74 4.02 -2.08
N LYS A 166 6.04 3.02 -2.60
CA LYS A 166 6.21 2.51 -3.96
C LYS A 166 5.70 3.51 -5.01
N ASP A 167 4.53 4.03 -4.77
CA ASP A 167 3.82 4.90 -5.72
C ASP A 167 4.21 6.38 -5.60
N PHE A 168 5.13 6.71 -4.69
CA PHE A 168 5.56 8.07 -4.38
C PHE A 168 5.72 8.97 -5.61
N ALA A 169 6.50 8.53 -6.62
CA ALA A 169 6.78 9.36 -7.79
C ALA A 169 5.56 9.53 -8.73
N ARG A 170 4.65 8.55 -8.74
CA ARG A 170 3.39 8.63 -9.49
C ARG A 170 2.44 9.62 -8.81
N ASP A 171 2.27 9.50 -7.50
CA ASP A 171 1.30 10.29 -6.73
C ASP A 171 1.71 11.76 -6.68
N VAL A 172 3.03 12.05 -6.60
CA VAL A 172 3.55 13.43 -6.76
C VAL A 172 3.16 14.00 -8.13
N ARG A 173 3.30 13.21 -9.23
CA ARG A 173 2.94 13.68 -10.57
C ARG A 173 1.44 13.92 -10.74
N CYS A 174 0.62 13.06 -10.13
CA CYS A 174 -0.83 13.13 -10.21
C CYS A 174 -1.45 14.10 -9.20
N GLY A 175 -0.65 14.64 -8.27
CA GLY A 175 -1.15 15.53 -7.21
C GLY A 175 -2.07 14.83 -6.22
N GLN A 176 -1.87 13.53 -6.00
CA GLN A 176 -2.62 12.73 -5.04
C GLN A 176 -2.03 12.85 -3.63
N PHE A 177 -2.88 12.67 -2.61
CA PHE A 177 -2.40 12.60 -1.24
C PHE A 177 -1.60 11.31 -1.04
N ASN A 178 -0.37 11.47 -0.56
CA ASN A 178 0.53 10.37 -0.25
C ASN A 178 1.26 10.69 1.06
N TRP A 179 1.18 9.79 2.03
CA TRP A 179 1.75 10.00 3.36
C TRP A 179 3.27 10.13 3.34
N ALA A 180 3.95 9.42 2.42
CA ALA A 180 5.39 9.52 2.28
C ALA A 180 5.81 10.90 1.75
N VAL A 181 5.03 11.50 0.85
CA VAL A 181 5.21 12.89 0.37
C VAL A 181 5.03 13.85 1.54
N TYR A 182 3.93 13.72 2.29
CA TYR A 182 3.65 14.56 3.45
C TYR A 182 4.80 14.48 4.49
N GLN A 183 5.25 13.28 4.84
CA GLN A 183 6.35 13.10 5.81
C GLN A 183 7.69 13.64 5.30
N LEU A 184 7.96 13.54 4.02
CA LEU A 184 9.17 14.11 3.43
C LEU A 184 9.15 15.64 3.48
N GLN A 185 8.00 16.28 3.22
CA GLN A 185 7.81 17.73 3.30
C GLN A 185 8.05 18.28 4.72
N GLN A 186 7.81 17.49 5.76
CA GLN A 186 8.14 17.90 7.14
C GLN A 186 9.66 17.88 7.42
N LYS A 187 10.47 17.16 6.63
CA LYS A 187 11.93 17.02 6.83
C LYS A 187 12.77 17.83 5.84
N VAL A 188 12.19 18.27 4.74
CA VAL A 188 12.89 18.99 3.66
C VAL A 188 12.05 20.17 3.22
N ASP A 189 12.65 21.35 3.25
CA ASP A 189 12.03 22.53 2.67
C ASP A 189 12.11 22.47 1.13
N PHE A 190 10.98 22.32 0.50
CA PHE A 190 10.84 22.33 -0.97
C PHE A 190 10.47 23.72 -1.50
N ALA A 191 10.42 24.75 -0.64
CA ALA A 191 10.03 26.10 -1.02
C ALA A 191 11.00 26.67 -2.06
N GLY A 192 10.53 26.81 -3.29
CA GLY A 192 11.21 27.51 -4.37
C GLY A 192 11.89 26.68 -5.44
N GLU A 193 12.05 25.38 -5.31
CA GLU A 193 12.61 24.51 -6.35
C GLU A 193 11.60 23.47 -6.83
N GLN A 194 11.29 23.46 -8.13
CA GLN A 194 10.56 22.36 -8.74
C GLN A 194 11.50 21.15 -8.87
N HIS A 195 11.40 20.23 -7.92
CA HIS A 195 12.14 18.98 -8.00
C HIS A 195 11.38 17.94 -8.85
N GLU A 196 12.10 17.29 -9.76
CA GLU A 196 11.58 16.14 -10.49
C GLU A 196 11.14 15.02 -9.53
N PRO A 197 9.97 14.39 -9.75
CA PRO A 197 9.43 13.35 -8.85
C PRO A 197 10.40 12.22 -8.54
N ASN A 198 11.21 11.80 -9.51
CA ASN A 198 12.24 10.78 -9.32
C ASN A 198 13.39 11.26 -8.42
N THR A 199 13.68 12.54 -8.40
CA THR A 199 14.67 13.13 -7.49
C THR A 199 14.12 13.17 -6.08
N LEU A 200 12.87 13.56 -5.90
CA LEU A 200 12.17 13.51 -4.61
C LEU A 200 12.10 12.08 -4.05
N HIS A 201 11.85 11.09 -4.89
CA HIS A 201 11.87 9.68 -4.48
C HIS A 201 13.23 9.23 -3.95
N LYS A 202 14.35 9.72 -4.52
CA LYS A 202 15.68 9.49 -3.94
C LYS A 202 15.85 10.15 -2.57
N TYR A 203 15.33 11.38 -2.40
CA TYR A 203 15.36 12.05 -1.10
C TYR A 203 14.56 11.30 -0.05
N LEU A 204 13.45 10.66 -0.40
CA LEU A 204 12.66 9.82 0.50
C LEU A 204 13.54 8.82 1.27
N PHE A 205 14.45 8.14 0.57
CA PHE A 205 15.35 7.16 1.16
C PHE A 205 16.62 7.78 1.76
N VAL A 206 17.19 8.80 1.13
CA VAL A 206 18.38 9.51 1.66
C VAL A 206 18.08 10.19 2.99
N LYS A 207 16.86 10.69 3.18
CA LYS A 207 16.40 11.32 4.44
C LYS A 207 15.84 10.32 5.46
N GLY A 208 15.80 9.04 5.13
CA GLY A 208 15.34 7.97 6.02
C GLY A 208 13.83 7.83 6.12
N VAL A 209 13.04 8.68 5.46
CA VAL A 209 11.56 8.64 5.54
C VAL A 209 11.02 7.33 5.00
N GLY A 210 11.51 6.88 3.84
CA GLY A 210 11.07 5.61 3.25
C GLY A 210 11.31 4.41 4.16
N GLN A 211 12.49 4.36 4.79
CA GLN A 211 12.80 3.28 5.74
C GLN A 211 11.92 3.34 6.99
N ASP A 212 11.67 4.54 7.53
CA ASP A 212 10.80 4.71 8.70
C ASP A 212 9.39 4.22 8.40
N LEU A 213 8.84 4.56 7.23
CA LEU A 213 7.50 4.14 6.79
C LEU A 213 7.41 2.64 6.53
N LEU A 214 8.42 2.03 5.91
CA LEU A 214 8.47 0.58 5.70
C LEU A 214 8.55 -0.17 7.04
N LYS A 215 9.31 0.33 8.02
CA LYS A 215 9.35 -0.23 9.37
C LYS A 215 8.00 -0.10 10.07
N GLU A 216 7.32 1.04 9.95
CA GLU A 216 5.97 1.21 10.49
C GLU A 216 4.97 0.28 9.80
N ALA A 217 5.08 0.08 8.47
CA ALA A 217 4.25 -0.90 7.76
C ALA A 217 4.41 -2.31 8.35
N ILE A 218 5.64 -2.75 8.62
CA ILE A 218 5.91 -4.05 9.28
C ILE A 218 5.23 -4.09 10.65
N VAL A 219 5.34 -3.04 11.45
CA VAL A 219 4.68 -2.95 12.77
C VAL A 219 3.16 -3.12 12.65
N GLN A 220 2.54 -2.51 11.65
CA GLN A 220 1.10 -2.65 11.43
C GLN A 220 0.73 -4.08 10.99
N PHE A 221 1.52 -4.73 10.12
CA PHE A 221 1.30 -6.13 9.77
C PHE A 221 1.52 -7.08 10.96
N GLU A 222 2.49 -6.83 11.84
CA GLU A 222 2.66 -7.61 13.06
C GLU A 222 1.47 -7.46 14.03
N LYS A 223 0.88 -6.25 14.13
CA LYS A 223 -0.39 -6.06 14.88
C LYS A 223 -1.53 -6.86 14.23
N ALA A 224 -1.65 -6.84 12.89
CA ALA A 224 -2.65 -7.63 12.18
C ALA A 224 -2.48 -9.12 12.45
N LYS A 225 -1.24 -9.62 12.42
CA LYS A 225 -0.86 -10.99 12.73
C LYS A 225 -1.22 -11.38 14.16
N ALA A 226 -0.85 -10.56 15.13
CA ALA A 226 -1.11 -10.82 16.55
C ALA A 226 -2.61 -11.00 16.85
N VAL A 227 -3.47 -10.18 16.25
CA VAL A 227 -4.93 -10.27 16.44
C VAL A 227 -5.48 -11.62 15.95
N VAL A 228 -5.05 -12.11 14.79
CA VAL A 228 -5.58 -13.38 14.25
C VAL A 228 -4.88 -14.60 14.83
N ALA A 229 -3.65 -14.47 15.31
CA ALA A 229 -2.94 -15.55 16.01
C ALA A 229 -3.69 -16.01 17.27
N GLU A 230 -4.39 -15.09 17.96
CA GLU A 230 -5.23 -15.42 19.12
C GLU A 230 -6.39 -16.38 18.79
N LEU A 231 -6.78 -16.48 17.52
CA LEU A 231 -7.85 -17.38 17.08
C LEU A 231 -7.36 -18.83 16.96
N ASN A 232 -6.06 -19.06 16.92
CA ASN A 232 -5.43 -20.38 16.79
C ASN A 232 -5.93 -21.21 15.58
N ILE A 233 -6.28 -20.53 14.48
CA ILE A 233 -6.78 -21.13 13.24
C ILE A 233 -5.78 -20.83 12.12
N PRO A 234 -5.11 -21.82 11.54
CA PRO A 234 -4.30 -21.64 10.35
C PRO A 234 -5.16 -21.14 9.19
N SER A 235 -4.75 -20.05 8.55
CA SER A 235 -5.57 -19.41 7.50
C SER A 235 -4.72 -18.83 6.37
N GLY A 236 -5.33 -18.70 5.19
CA GLY A 236 -4.73 -17.97 4.09
C GLY A 236 -4.47 -16.50 4.44
N TRP A 237 -5.31 -15.91 5.29
CA TRP A 237 -5.13 -14.54 5.78
C TRP A 237 -3.83 -14.37 6.57
N LEU A 238 -3.56 -15.27 7.53
CA LEU A 238 -2.32 -15.25 8.30
C LEU A 238 -1.10 -15.39 7.39
N GLN A 239 -1.16 -16.33 6.43
CA GLN A 239 -0.08 -16.51 5.44
C GLN A 239 0.15 -15.27 4.58
N THR A 240 -0.92 -14.59 4.17
CA THR A 240 -0.84 -13.33 3.40
C THR A 240 -0.16 -12.23 4.20
N ILE A 241 -0.49 -12.09 5.50
CA ILE A 241 0.17 -11.12 6.39
C ILE A 241 1.67 -11.43 6.49
N GLU A 242 2.05 -12.68 6.73
CA GLU A 242 3.45 -13.11 6.85
C GLU A 242 4.23 -12.89 5.55
N GLN A 243 3.60 -13.14 4.40
CA GLN A 243 4.19 -12.88 3.11
C GLN A 243 4.45 -11.38 2.89
N MET A 244 3.52 -10.50 3.31
CA MET A 244 3.70 -9.06 3.22
C MET A 244 4.85 -8.57 4.11
N ILE A 245 4.96 -9.06 5.35
CA ILE A 245 6.08 -8.76 6.24
C ILE A 245 7.40 -9.12 5.56
N THR A 246 7.53 -10.34 5.05
CA THR A 246 8.74 -10.83 4.36
C THR A 246 9.07 -9.99 3.14
N THR A 247 8.07 -9.63 2.35
CA THR A 247 8.24 -8.80 1.14
C THR A 247 8.80 -7.42 1.49
N ILE A 248 8.26 -6.77 2.52
CA ILE A 248 8.69 -5.43 2.93
C ILE A 248 10.06 -5.48 3.60
N GLN A 249 10.36 -6.50 4.40
CA GLN A 249 11.69 -6.71 4.97
C GLN A 249 12.76 -6.85 3.88
N SER A 250 12.51 -7.67 2.87
CA SER A 250 13.43 -7.84 1.73
C SER A 250 13.62 -6.53 0.94
N TYR A 251 12.55 -5.76 0.75
CA TYR A 251 12.64 -4.45 0.10
C TYR A 251 13.46 -3.46 0.92
N LEU A 252 13.27 -3.43 2.24
CA LEU A 252 14.02 -2.58 3.17
C LEU A 252 15.51 -2.95 3.17
N GLU A 253 15.86 -4.23 3.29
CA GLU A 253 17.24 -4.73 3.26
C GLU A 253 17.95 -4.37 1.94
N THR A 254 17.27 -4.57 0.81
CA THR A 254 17.79 -4.20 -0.52
C THR A 254 18.07 -2.71 -0.60
N THR A 255 17.16 -1.89 -0.10
CA THR A 255 17.28 -0.43 -0.11
C THR A 255 18.42 0.05 0.80
N GLU A 256 18.52 -0.50 2.02
CA GLU A 256 19.60 -0.17 2.97
C GLU A 256 20.97 -0.58 2.42
N GLY A 257 21.07 -1.75 1.77
CA GLY A 257 22.29 -2.19 1.09
C GLY A 257 22.72 -1.24 -0.03
N TYR A 258 21.78 -0.80 -0.86
CA TYR A 258 22.06 0.18 -1.92
C TYR A 258 22.55 1.54 -1.35
N LEU A 259 21.90 2.03 -0.29
CA LEU A 259 22.30 3.27 0.37
C LEU A 259 23.67 3.18 1.02
N ALA A 260 24.04 2.05 1.59
CA ALA A 260 25.38 1.81 2.15
C ALA A 260 26.45 1.91 1.07
N VAL A 261 26.24 1.26 -0.08
CA VAL A 261 27.16 1.34 -1.25
C VAL A 261 27.27 2.78 -1.75
N LEU A 262 26.16 3.51 -1.85
CA LEU A 262 26.15 4.90 -2.28
C LEU A 262 26.96 5.80 -1.35
N LYS A 263 26.77 5.67 -0.03
CA LYS A 263 27.51 6.43 0.99
C LYS A 263 29.02 6.15 0.89
N THR A 264 29.44 4.90 0.77
CA THR A 264 30.83 4.50 0.62
C THR A 264 31.46 5.10 -0.64
N THR A 265 30.74 5.04 -1.78
CA THR A 265 31.21 5.61 -3.06
C THR A 265 31.39 7.12 -2.96
N LEU A 266 30.49 7.83 -2.30
CA LEU A 266 30.59 9.28 -2.09
C LEU A 266 31.76 9.65 -1.17
N ALA A 267 32.00 8.87 -0.11
CA ALA A 267 33.14 9.07 0.79
C ALA A 267 34.47 8.92 0.04
N LEU A 268 34.64 7.86 -0.75
CA LEU A 268 35.83 7.63 -1.58
C LEU A 268 36.07 8.74 -2.62
N LYS A 269 35.00 9.27 -3.22
CA LYS A 269 35.12 10.41 -4.15
C LYS A 269 35.59 11.68 -3.41
N LYS A 270 35.10 11.92 -2.20
CA LYS A 270 35.52 13.07 -1.38
C LYS A 270 37.00 12.97 -1.00
N GLU A 271 37.47 11.80 -0.58
CA GLU A 271 38.87 11.54 -0.26
C GLU A 271 39.79 11.74 -1.48
N ARG A 272 39.41 11.28 -2.65
CA ARG A 272 40.18 11.51 -3.90
C ARG A 272 40.28 12.98 -4.27
N ASN A 273 39.21 13.76 -4.04
CA ASN A 273 39.22 15.20 -4.34
C ASN A 273 39.95 16.03 -3.26
N THR A 274 40.25 15.48 -2.09
CA THR A 274 41.03 16.13 -1.01
C THR A 274 42.47 15.67 -0.96
N ALA A 275 42.88 14.65 -1.73
CA ALA A 275 44.27 14.25 -1.84
C ALA A 275 45.06 15.38 -2.50
N PRO A 276 46.17 15.85 -1.88
CA PRO A 276 46.98 16.90 -2.47
C PRO A 276 47.49 16.41 -3.82
N PHE A 277 47.31 17.22 -4.86
CA PHE A 277 47.99 17.00 -6.15
C PHE A 277 49.48 16.96 -5.89
N PHE A 278 50.12 15.79 -5.91
CA PHE A 278 51.55 15.67 -5.99
C PHE A 278 52.01 16.31 -7.29
N ASN A 279 52.56 17.51 -7.17
CA ASN A 279 53.08 18.27 -8.28
C ASN A 279 54.37 17.58 -8.76
N PHE A 280 54.33 16.76 -9.82
CA PHE A 280 55.46 16.11 -10.44
C PHE A 280 56.35 17.06 -11.27
N SER A 281 56.31 18.38 -11.00
CA SER A 281 57.10 19.38 -11.71
C SER A 281 58.38 19.82 -11.00
N ALA A 282 58.87 19.06 -10.02
CA ALA A 282 60.10 19.43 -9.29
C ALA A 282 61.22 18.35 -9.38
N VAL A 283 61.39 17.73 -10.58
CA VAL A 283 62.63 16.97 -10.89
C VAL A 283 62.99 17.19 -12.35
N LYS A 284 63.55 18.37 -12.65
CA LYS A 284 64.42 18.60 -13.80
C LYS A 284 65.08 19.94 -13.59
N GLU A 285 66.36 19.91 -13.19
CA GLU A 285 67.44 20.79 -13.55
C GLU A 285 68.48 20.79 -12.49
N GLU A 286 69.30 19.75 -12.40
CA GLU A 286 70.66 19.83 -11.92
C GLU A 286 71.49 18.70 -12.56
N SER A 287 72.12 19.00 -13.65
CA SER A 287 73.41 18.46 -14.04
C SER A 287 73.66 18.59 -15.56
N ILE A 288 74.08 19.75 -16.01
CA ILE A 288 74.98 19.88 -17.15
C ILE A 288 75.71 21.21 -16.97
N HIS A 289 76.84 21.17 -16.22
CA HIS A 289 78.01 22.03 -16.45
C HIS A 289 79.13 21.58 -15.55
N LYS A 290 79.99 20.75 -16.11
CA LYS A 290 81.45 20.79 -15.93
C LYS A 290 82.12 19.58 -16.54
N GLY A 291 83.00 19.87 -17.55
CA GLY A 291 83.95 18.95 -18.07
C GLY A 291 84.11 19.08 -19.57
#